data_f6ba60807fcd0d48358d347933de8d3f
#
_entry.id   f6ba60807fcd0d48358d347933de8d3f
#
_cell.length_a   1.000
_cell.length_b   1.000
_cell.length_c   1.000
_cell.angle_alpha   90.00
_cell.angle_beta   90.00
_cell.angle_gamma   90.00
#
_symmetry.space_group_name_H-M   'P 1'
#
loop_
_entity.id
_entity.type
_entity.pdbx_description
1 polymer ?
#
loop_
_entity_poly.entity_id
_entity_poly.type
_entity_poly.pdbx_seq_one_letter_code
_entity_poly.pdbx_strand_id
1 'polypeptide(L)'
;VDSQFVTREKDRLLAELFEFLSIPSISTLPDHAADCRRAADWLMNQLTVLGCPRVELLEGNGHPVVWGESPEVAGAPTILIYGHYDVQPVDPIDEWVSPPFTPTIRDGKLYARGAIDDKGQVFTLLKAYEAVRDADGRPPVNVRFLFEGEEECGGDVVFDLLAAQPERLRADAVLVADMGYYAEGWPAVYTALRGMCYAELHVRTSERDLHSGHYGGVAPNAIETICRMLTDLKGRDGTINVPNLYESVIPPSDTERAGWESLPFDREKFLREELTAKSMTGIESASVFERTWALPTFEFHGIRGGFTGEGAKTVIPASAVAKISLRLVPGLSLEFVKQQLQLAVENVAPDYAQWELRFLHGGDPVLIDVDHPAFAVLDRAFEEVVGRRTVAVRAGGSIPIASVLGTGGAPVLLTGIGLPDDGLHSPNEKVTVQQMWDGIRVFGTFFEMFGGRD
;
A
#
# COMPACT_ATOMS: atom_id res chain seq x y z
N VAL A 1 7.92 25.90 12.04
CA VAL A 1 9.13 25.40 11.33
C VAL A 1 9.89 26.57 10.74
N ASP A 2 11.24 26.59 10.88
CA ASP A 2 12.07 27.55 10.15
C ASP A 2 11.72 27.44 8.65
N SER A 3 10.91 28.39 8.18
CA SER A 3 10.47 28.43 6.77
C SER A 3 11.65 28.54 5.79
N GLN A 4 12.84 28.87 6.31
CA GLN A 4 14.07 29.00 5.54
C GLN A 4 14.96 27.74 5.58
N PHE A 5 14.66 26.74 6.43
CA PHE A 5 15.46 25.52 6.56
C PHE A 5 15.71 24.87 5.20
N VAL A 6 14.64 24.54 4.49
CA VAL A 6 14.73 23.90 3.16
C VAL A 6 15.52 24.78 2.18
N THR A 7 15.28 26.10 2.16
CA THR A 7 15.98 27.02 1.24
C THR A 7 17.49 27.08 1.55
N ARG A 8 17.85 27.12 2.84
CA ARG A 8 19.23 27.18 3.29
C ARG A 8 19.99 25.86 3.03
N GLU A 9 19.33 24.72 3.23
CA GLU A 9 19.96 23.40 3.20
C GLU A 9 19.73 22.62 1.89
N LYS A 10 19.08 23.24 0.91
CA LYS A 10 18.60 22.57 -0.31
C LYS A 10 19.62 21.67 -0.99
N ASP A 11 20.84 22.16 -1.19
CA ASP A 11 21.89 21.41 -1.91
C ASP A 11 22.36 20.19 -1.09
N ARG A 12 22.47 20.34 0.23
CA ARG A 12 22.80 19.24 1.15
C ARG A 12 21.67 18.19 1.17
N LEU A 13 20.43 18.64 1.30
CA LEU A 13 19.27 17.75 1.32
C LEU A 13 19.16 16.94 0.02
N LEU A 14 19.39 17.57 -1.13
CA LEU A 14 19.42 16.86 -2.41
C LEU A 14 20.58 15.86 -2.50
N ALA A 15 21.76 16.22 -2.02
CA ALA A 15 22.91 15.31 -2.03
C ALA A 15 22.66 14.06 -1.17
N GLU A 16 22.14 14.24 0.04
CA GLU A 16 21.81 13.14 0.94
C GLU A 16 20.69 12.25 0.38
N LEU A 17 19.65 12.83 -0.23
CA LEU A 17 18.60 12.08 -0.89
C LEU A 17 19.12 11.27 -2.08
N PHE A 18 19.98 11.87 -2.89
CA PHE A 18 20.60 11.19 -4.04
C PHE A 18 21.44 10.00 -3.59
N GLU A 19 22.18 10.15 -2.49
CA GLU A 19 22.93 9.03 -1.89
C GLU A 19 21.98 7.89 -1.51
N PHE A 20 20.88 8.18 -0.80
CA PHE A 20 19.90 7.18 -0.38
C PHE A 20 19.21 6.50 -1.55
N LEU A 21 18.78 7.26 -2.56
CA LEU A 21 18.13 6.73 -3.76
C LEU A 21 19.06 5.92 -4.67
N SER A 22 20.38 6.17 -4.57
CA SER A 22 21.37 5.41 -5.36
C SER A 22 21.61 3.98 -4.84
N ILE A 23 21.06 3.62 -3.68
CA ILE A 23 21.17 2.26 -3.12
C ILE A 23 20.03 1.40 -3.68
N PRO A 24 20.32 0.35 -4.49
CA PRO A 24 19.28 -0.50 -5.09
C PRO A 24 18.77 -1.55 -4.11
N SER A 25 18.07 -1.13 -3.05
CA SER A 25 17.54 -2.01 -1.99
C SER A 25 16.29 -2.78 -2.43
N ILE A 26 16.43 -3.61 -3.46
CA ILE A 26 15.33 -4.43 -4.00
C ILE A 26 15.17 -5.68 -3.13
N SER A 27 14.19 -5.68 -2.22
CA SER A 27 13.99 -6.75 -1.22
C SER A 27 13.65 -8.12 -1.81
N THR A 28 12.92 -8.13 -2.93
CA THR A 28 12.47 -9.37 -3.59
C THR A 28 13.61 -10.16 -4.28
N LEU A 29 14.78 -9.54 -4.49
CA LEU A 29 15.90 -10.13 -5.22
C LEU A 29 17.08 -10.46 -4.26
N PRO A 30 17.44 -11.73 -4.09
CA PRO A 30 18.52 -12.15 -3.18
C PRO A 30 19.87 -11.48 -3.46
N ASP A 31 20.17 -11.14 -4.71
CA ASP A 31 21.42 -10.47 -5.12
C ASP A 31 21.52 -9.05 -4.55
N HIS A 32 20.41 -8.44 -4.13
CA HIS A 32 20.32 -7.12 -3.53
C HIS A 32 20.24 -7.12 -1.99
N ALA A 33 20.39 -8.29 -1.33
CA ALA A 33 20.36 -8.35 0.14
C ALA A 33 21.42 -7.45 0.80
N ALA A 34 22.62 -7.35 0.21
CA ALA A 34 23.66 -6.45 0.67
C ALA A 34 23.29 -4.96 0.47
N ASP A 35 22.50 -4.65 -0.52
CA ASP A 35 22.02 -3.30 -0.80
C ASP A 35 20.91 -2.89 0.18
N CYS A 36 20.01 -3.80 0.52
CA CYS A 36 19.03 -3.60 1.60
C CYS A 36 19.76 -3.29 2.92
N ARG A 37 20.81 -4.05 3.23
CA ARG A 37 21.63 -3.77 4.40
C ARG A 37 22.29 -2.39 4.35
N ARG A 38 22.83 -1.96 3.21
CA ARG A 38 23.41 -0.63 3.05
C ARG A 38 22.38 0.50 3.23
N ALA A 39 21.15 0.29 2.78
CA ALA A 39 20.05 1.25 2.99
C ALA A 39 19.71 1.36 4.48
N ALA A 40 19.63 0.24 5.20
CA ALA A 40 19.46 0.23 6.65
C ALA A 40 20.62 0.94 7.38
N ASP A 41 21.87 0.67 6.99
CA ASP A 41 23.07 1.32 7.57
C ASP A 41 23.07 2.84 7.31
N TRP A 42 22.59 3.26 6.14
CA TRP A 42 22.43 4.69 5.82
C TRP A 42 21.41 5.35 6.77
N LEU A 43 20.26 4.72 7.00
CA LEU A 43 19.24 5.21 7.94
C LEU A 43 19.77 5.28 9.38
N MET A 44 20.47 4.25 9.83
CA MET A 44 21.12 4.26 11.14
C MET A 44 22.09 5.43 11.30
N ASN A 45 22.88 5.72 10.26
CA ASN A 45 23.77 6.86 10.25
C ASN A 45 23.01 8.19 10.33
N GLN A 46 21.92 8.35 9.55
CA GLN A 46 21.07 9.55 9.62
C GLN A 46 20.50 9.74 11.04
N LEU A 47 19.96 8.71 11.66
CA LEU A 47 19.44 8.78 13.03
C LEU A 47 20.53 9.14 14.05
N THR A 48 21.75 8.64 13.85
CA THR A 48 22.90 9.00 14.70
C THR A 48 23.27 10.48 14.54
N VAL A 49 23.31 10.98 13.30
CA VAL A 49 23.55 12.40 12.99
C VAL A 49 22.44 13.30 13.56
N LEU A 50 21.20 12.82 13.54
CA LEU A 50 20.06 13.48 14.19
C LEU A 50 20.15 13.47 15.73
N GLY A 51 21.17 12.83 16.32
CA GLY A 51 21.39 12.82 17.76
C GLY A 51 20.50 11.86 18.52
N CYS A 52 19.93 10.84 17.86
CA CYS A 52 19.18 9.79 18.53
C CYS A 52 20.09 9.01 19.49
N PRO A 53 19.81 8.99 20.80
CA PRO A 53 20.64 8.30 21.78
C PRO A 53 20.53 6.78 21.70
N ARG A 54 19.47 6.27 21.06
CA ARG A 54 19.25 4.86 20.81
C ARG A 54 18.97 4.66 19.33
N VAL A 55 19.86 3.93 18.69
CA VAL A 55 19.74 3.50 17.28
C VAL A 55 20.10 2.02 17.24
N GLU A 56 19.17 1.18 16.77
CA GLU A 56 19.31 -0.27 16.76
C GLU A 56 19.02 -0.81 15.36
N LEU A 57 19.80 -1.79 14.95
CA LEU A 57 19.48 -2.64 13.82
C LEU A 57 18.94 -3.96 14.34
N LEU A 58 17.68 -4.25 14.07
CA LEU A 58 16.96 -5.40 14.61
C LEU A 58 16.91 -6.47 13.54
N GLU A 59 17.71 -7.51 13.76
CA GLU A 59 17.86 -8.62 12.82
C GLU A 59 16.72 -9.63 12.95
N GLY A 60 16.36 -10.27 11.84
CA GLY A 60 15.35 -11.33 11.76
C GLY A 60 15.71 -12.33 10.66
N ASN A 61 14.76 -13.15 10.26
CA ASN A 61 14.92 -14.08 9.14
C ASN A 61 14.54 -13.41 7.81
N GLY A 62 15.20 -12.28 7.50
CA GLY A 62 14.95 -11.47 6.32
C GLY A 62 15.75 -10.18 6.38
N HIS A 63 15.19 -9.09 5.82
CA HIS A 63 15.85 -7.79 5.88
C HIS A 63 15.63 -7.10 7.24
N PRO A 64 16.67 -6.46 7.81
CA PRO A 64 16.59 -5.93 9.17
C PRO A 64 15.66 -4.73 9.29
N VAL A 65 15.18 -4.49 10.51
CA VAL A 65 14.42 -3.30 10.87
C VAL A 65 15.33 -2.29 11.55
N VAL A 66 15.28 -1.03 11.12
CA VAL A 66 15.96 0.08 11.78
C VAL A 66 15.03 0.72 12.80
N TRP A 67 15.51 0.78 14.04
CA TRP A 67 14.83 1.45 15.15
C TRP A 67 15.65 2.63 15.65
N GLY A 68 14.96 3.76 15.90
CA GLY A 68 15.57 4.92 16.52
C GLY A 68 14.68 5.60 17.54
N GLU A 69 15.26 6.21 18.53
CA GLU A 69 14.54 7.04 19.51
C GLU A 69 15.23 8.41 19.62
N SER A 70 14.45 9.48 19.50
CA SER A 70 14.94 10.83 19.73
C SER A 70 15.35 11.04 21.19
N PRO A 71 16.14 12.09 21.50
CA PRO A 71 16.32 12.52 22.89
C PRO A 71 14.97 12.78 23.56
N GLU A 72 14.80 12.25 24.79
CA GLU A 72 13.55 12.41 25.53
C GLU A 72 13.30 13.85 25.94
N VAL A 73 12.11 14.34 25.66
CA VAL A 73 11.57 15.60 26.15
C VAL A 73 10.44 15.30 27.12
N ALA A 74 10.71 15.51 28.40
CA ALA A 74 9.76 15.18 29.46
C ALA A 74 8.42 15.91 29.27
N GLY A 75 7.32 15.14 29.28
CA GLY A 75 5.97 15.65 29.11
C GLY A 75 5.55 15.98 27.67
N ALA A 76 6.44 15.84 26.70
CA ALA A 76 6.08 15.97 25.30
C ALA A 76 5.39 14.69 24.78
N PRO A 77 4.43 14.79 23.85
CA PRO A 77 3.82 13.62 23.22
C PRO A 77 4.85 12.86 22.37
N THR A 78 4.60 11.58 22.18
CA THR A 78 5.44 10.68 21.39
C THR A 78 4.77 10.37 20.06
N ILE A 79 5.49 10.53 18.96
CA ILE A 79 5.08 10.12 17.62
C ILE A 79 5.92 8.92 17.20
N LEU A 80 5.28 7.84 16.75
CA LEU A 80 5.93 6.75 16.05
C LEU A 80 5.87 7.03 14.54
N ILE A 81 7.03 7.18 13.90
CA ILE A 81 7.16 7.32 12.46
C ILE A 81 7.45 5.94 11.87
N TYR A 82 6.64 5.54 10.91
CA TYR A 82 6.87 4.33 10.13
C TYR A 82 7.13 4.68 8.67
N GLY A 83 7.98 3.87 8.02
CA GLY A 83 8.22 3.84 6.59
C GLY A 83 9.07 2.64 6.21
N HIS A 84 9.33 2.45 4.90
CA HIS A 84 10.18 1.36 4.43
C HIS A 84 11.32 1.86 3.54
N TYR A 85 12.40 1.08 3.52
CA TYR A 85 13.62 1.44 2.76
C TYR A 85 13.90 0.50 1.60
N ASP A 86 13.14 -0.58 1.48
CA ASP A 86 13.18 -1.44 0.32
C ASP A 86 12.38 -0.85 -0.84
N VAL A 87 12.59 -1.36 -2.02
CA VAL A 87 11.97 -0.88 -3.26
C VAL A 87 11.65 -2.04 -4.20
N GLN A 88 10.67 -1.83 -5.07
CA GLN A 88 10.30 -2.76 -6.13
C GLN A 88 11.41 -2.97 -7.18
N PRO A 89 11.44 -4.12 -7.87
CA PRO A 89 12.24 -4.32 -9.07
C PRO A 89 12.01 -3.22 -10.12
N VAL A 90 13.00 -3.05 -10.99
CA VAL A 90 13.01 -1.94 -11.96
C VAL A 90 12.52 -2.32 -13.35
N ASP A 91 12.13 -3.57 -13.54
CA ASP A 91 11.68 -4.09 -14.82
C ASP A 91 10.36 -3.43 -15.29
N PRO A 92 10.22 -3.19 -16.61
CA PRO A 92 11.21 -3.38 -17.67
C PRO A 92 12.25 -2.24 -17.71
N ILE A 93 13.53 -2.57 -17.63
CA ILE A 93 14.64 -1.61 -17.50
C ILE A 93 14.79 -0.69 -18.72
N ASP A 94 14.44 -1.15 -19.91
CA ASP A 94 14.54 -0.42 -21.17
C ASP A 94 13.49 0.69 -21.34
N GLU A 95 12.49 0.75 -20.48
CA GLU A 95 11.51 1.84 -20.44
C GLU A 95 11.95 3.02 -19.55
N TRP A 96 13.04 2.89 -18.80
CA TRP A 96 13.59 3.98 -18.01
C TRP A 96 14.36 4.98 -18.86
N VAL A 97 13.99 6.27 -18.79
CA VAL A 97 14.66 7.37 -19.49
C VAL A 97 16.02 7.69 -18.87
N SER A 98 16.16 7.55 -17.56
CA SER A 98 17.43 7.61 -16.83
C SER A 98 17.57 6.36 -15.98
N PRO A 99 18.81 5.88 -15.70
CA PRO A 99 18.98 4.68 -14.90
C PRO A 99 18.25 4.80 -13.53
N PRO A 100 17.50 3.78 -13.08
CA PRO A 100 16.58 3.87 -11.92
C PRO A 100 17.28 4.22 -10.60
N PHE A 101 18.55 3.89 -10.43
CA PHE A 101 19.35 4.21 -9.24
C PHE A 101 20.40 5.31 -9.52
N THR A 102 20.13 6.14 -10.53
CA THR A 102 20.88 7.38 -10.80
C THR A 102 19.89 8.55 -10.71
N PRO A 103 19.62 9.07 -9.48
CA PRO A 103 18.62 10.10 -9.26
C PRO A 103 18.83 11.29 -10.18
N THR A 104 17.83 11.67 -10.94
CA THR A 104 17.94 12.69 -12.00
C THR A 104 16.78 13.67 -11.90
N ILE A 105 17.08 14.97 -11.80
CA ILE A 105 16.04 16.01 -11.82
C ILE A 105 15.82 16.48 -13.25
N ARG A 106 14.57 16.42 -13.71
CA ARG A 106 14.09 16.97 -14.99
C ARG A 106 12.80 17.75 -14.73
N ASP A 107 12.72 18.95 -15.21
CA ASP A 107 11.53 19.82 -15.12
C ASP A 107 10.92 19.89 -13.69
N GLY A 108 11.80 20.01 -12.67
CA GLY A 108 11.38 20.11 -11.28
C GLY A 108 10.91 18.78 -10.64
N LYS A 109 11.03 17.65 -11.35
CA LYS A 109 10.70 16.31 -10.87
C LYS A 109 11.98 15.48 -10.71
N LEU A 110 12.11 14.77 -9.59
CA LEU A 110 13.18 13.84 -9.30
C LEU A 110 12.75 12.44 -9.72
N TYR A 111 13.50 11.84 -10.61
CA TYR A 111 13.27 10.48 -11.14
C TYR A 111 14.27 9.51 -10.55
N ALA A 112 13.80 8.50 -9.85
CA ALA A 112 14.53 7.33 -9.39
C ALA A 112 13.55 6.28 -8.86
N ARG A 113 13.93 5.00 -8.79
CA ARG A 113 13.21 4.00 -8.02
C ARG A 113 13.33 4.32 -6.52
N GLY A 114 12.21 4.31 -5.78
CA GLY A 114 12.14 4.74 -4.39
C GLY A 114 11.99 6.26 -4.20
N ALA A 115 11.86 7.03 -5.30
CA ALA A 115 11.73 8.48 -5.21
C ALA A 115 10.48 8.91 -4.44
N ILE A 116 9.39 8.13 -4.54
CA ILE A 116 8.16 8.36 -3.81
C ILE A 116 7.76 7.15 -2.95
N ASP A 117 8.17 5.94 -3.31
CA ASP A 117 7.77 4.68 -2.70
C ASP A 117 9.02 3.93 -2.18
N ASP A 118 9.42 4.04 -0.90
CA ASP A 118 9.00 5.03 0.14
C ASP A 118 10.18 5.88 0.60
N LYS A 119 11.40 5.66 0.04
CA LYS A 119 12.63 6.35 0.48
C LYS A 119 12.51 7.87 0.46
N GLY A 120 11.83 8.45 -0.55
CA GLY A 120 11.62 9.89 -0.63
C GLY A 120 10.74 10.41 0.50
N GLN A 121 9.72 9.67 0.90
CA GLN A 121 8.84 10.03 2.00
C GLN A 121 9.50 9.79 3.36
N VAL A 122 10.22 8.68 3.55
CA VAL A 122 11.08 8.44 4.72
C VAL A 122 12.08 9.58 4.91
N PHE A 123 12.75 9.98 3.83
CA PHE A 123 13.66 11.12 3.84
C PHE A 123 12.96 12.41 4.26
N THR A 124 11.77 12.67 3.73
CA THR A 124 10.97 13.85 4.05
C THR A 124 10.63 13.91 5.54
N LEU A 125 10.24 12.79 6.15
CA LEU A 125 9.96 12.70 7.59
C LEU A 125 11.23 12.92 8.46
N LEU A 126 12.34 12.32 8.08
CA LEU A 126 13.63 12.53 8.76
C LEU A 126 14.03 14.00 8.74
N LYS A 127 13.89 14.68 7.59
CA LYS A 127 14.27 16.09 7.44
C LYS A 127 13.25 17.04 8.07
N ALA A 128 12.01 16.67 8.19
CA ALA A 128 11.02 17.38 8.99
C ALA A 128 11.39 17.39 10.46
N TYR A 129 11.81 16.25 11.00
CA TYR A 129 12.32 16.18 12.39
C TYR A 129 13.60 17.00 12.56
N GLU A 130 14.56 16.91 11.62
CA GLU A 130 15.78 17.71 11.62
C GLU A 130 15.47 19.21 11.67
N ALA A 131 14.54 19.69 10.83
CA ALA A 131 14.17 21.09 10.76
C ALA A 131 13.60 21.63 12.09
N VAL A 132 12.77 20.84 12.76
CA VAL A 132 12.18 21.23 14.05
C VAL A 132 13.20 21.17 15.18
N ARG A 133 14.11 20.19 15.19
CA ARG A 133 15.21 20.10 16.16
C ARG A 133 16.14 21.30 16.06
N ASP A 134 16.51 21.69 14.84
CA ASP A 134 17.49 22.73 14.61
C ASP A 134 16.94 24.14 14.88
N ALA A 135 15.62 24.34 14.79
CA ALA A 135 14.99 25.64 15.02
C ALA A 135 15.21 26.17 16.47
N ASP A 136 15.02 25.29 17.47
CA ASP A 136 15.02 25.67 18.88
C ASP A 136 15.97 24.83 19.76
N GLY A 137 16.73 23.93 19.17
CA GLY A 137 17.59 22.97 19.88
C GLY A 137 16.84 21.94 20.73
N ARG A 138 15.51 21.96 20.71
CA ARG A 138 14.64 21.00 21.37
C ARG A 138 13.40 20.73 20.52
N PRO A 139 13.21 19.52 20.01
CA PRO A 139 11.97 19.17 19.33
C PRO A 139 10.80 19.24 20.30
N PRO A 140 9.61 19.65 19.87
CA PRO A 140 8.41 19.73 20.73
C PRO A 140 7.77 18.37 21.01
N VAL A 141 8.25 17.31 20.37
CA VAL A 141 7.73 15.93 20.43
C VAL A 141 8.88 14.94 20.65
N ASN A 142 8.56 13.82 21.26
CA ASN A 142 9.40 12.62 21.23
C ASN A 142 9.12 11.86 19.95
N VAL A 143 10.15 11.37 19.27
CA VAL A 143 9.98 10.60 18.05
C VAL A 143 10.61 9.22 18.19
N ARG A 144 9.87 8.21 17.77
CA ARG A 144 10.34 6.85 17.53
C ARG A 144 10.32 6.60 16.04
N PHE A 145 11.39 6.04 15.52
CA PHE A 145 11.54 5.71 14.12
C PHE A 145 11.54 4.20 13.95
N LEU A 146 10.70 3.71 13.06
CA LEU A 146 10.55 2.31 12.70
C LEU A 146 10.62 2.21 11.18
N PHE A 147 11.76 1.75 10.64
CA PHE A 147 11.92 1.59 9.20
C PHE A 147 12.19 0.14 8.86
N GLU A 148 11.33 -0.46 8.06
CA GLU A 148 11.48 -1.85 7.62
C GLU A 148 12.09 -1.98 6.22
N GLY A 149 12.49 -3.21 5.87
CA GLY A 149 13.11 -3.51 4.58
C GLY A 149 12.42 -4.63 3.81
N GLU A 150 11.16 -4.94 4.12
CA GLU A 150 10.41 -6.07 3.53
C GLU A 150 8.96 -5.71 3.18
N GLU A 151 8.59 -4.43 3.15
CA GLU A 151 7.23 -4.02 2.78
C GLU A 151 6.86 -4.56 1.40
N GLU A 152 7.75 -4.38 0.44
CA GLU A 152 7.56 -4.69 -0.97
C GLU A 152 7.64 -6.20 -1.32
N CYS A 153 8.09 -7.01 -0.38
CA CYS A 153 8.14 -8.46 -0.54
C CYS A 153 7.23 -9.23 0.43
N GLY A 154 6.55 -8.50 1.36
CA GLY A 154 5.64 -9.09 2.33
C GLY A 154 6.35 -9.98 3.36
N GLY A 155 7.52 -9.55 3.84
CA GLY A 155 8.28 -10.26 4.85
C GLY A 155 7.69 -10.15 6.26
N ASP A 156 8.14 -11.02 7.16
CA ASP A 156 7.57 -11.16 8.50
C ASP A 156 8.42 -10.51 9.60
N VAL A 157 9.63 -9.97 9.29
CA VAL A 157 10.58 -9.51 10.32
C VAL A 157 9.99 -8.42 11.20
N VAL A 158 9.34 -7.41 10.62
CA VAL A 158 8.71 -6.33 11.38
C VAL A 158 7.55 -6.84 12.22
N PHE A 159 6.75 -7.78 11.72
CA PHE A 159 5.63 -8.38 12.44
C PHE A 159 6.10 -9.19 13.64
N ASP A 160 7.09 -10.06 13.45
CA ASP A 160 7.70 -10.88 14.50
C ASP A 160 8.31 -9.99 15.59
N LEU A 161 9.01 -8.92 15.18
CA LEU A 161 9.59 -7.93 16.10
C LEU A 161 8.52 -7.27 16.96
N LEU A 162 7.46 -6.74 16.35
CA LEU A 162 6.40 -6.01 17.07
C LEU A 162 5.57 -6.95 17.93
N ALA A 163 5.38 -8.20 17.52
CA ALA A 163 4.75 -9.22 18.37
C ALA A 163 5.61 -9.56 19.60
N ALA A 164 6.93 -9.61 19.44
CA ALA A 164 7.87 -9.89 20.54
C ALA A 164 8.10 -8.67 21.45
N GLN A 165 7.96 -7.45 20.94
CA GLN A 165 8.26 -6.19 21.64
C GLN A 165 7.12 -5.16 21.44
N PRO A 166 5.88 -5.44 21.90
CA PRO A 166 4.71 -4.58 21.66
C PRO A 166 4.83 -3.19 22.31
N GLU A 167 5.73 -3.02 23.29
CA GLU A 167 6.01 -1.72 23.90
C GLU A 167 6.61 -0.70 22.93
N ARG A 168 7.17 -1.15 21.80
CA ARG A 168 7.66 -0.28 20.73
C ARG A 168 6.53 0.48 20.01
N LEU A 169 5.31 -0.07 20.02
CA LEU A 169 4.12 0.57 19.44
C LEU A 169 3.53 1.68 20.34
N ARG A 170 4.02 1.87 21.57
CA ARG A 170 3.48 2.90 22.45
C ARG A 170 3.83 4.28 21.93
N ALA A 171 2.82 5.02 21.52
CA ALA A 171 2.92 6.40 21.04
C ALA A 171 1.61 7.13 21.30
N ASP A 172 1.59 8.44 21.14
CA ASP A 172 0.37 9.25 21.17
C ASP A 172 -0.23 9.43 19.77
N ALA A 173 0.61 9.22 18.74
CA ALA A 173 0.20 9.11 17.34
C ALA A 173 1.22 8.27 16.56
N VAL A 174 0.75 7.57 15.52
CA VAL A 174 1.59 6.91 14.52
C VAL A 174 1.46 7.67 13.21
N LEU A 175 2.57 8.05 12.60
CA LEU A 175 2.60 8.75 11.31
C LEU A 175 3.22 7.83 10.26
N VAL A 176 2.43 7.53 9.23
CA VAL A 176 2.81 6.73 8.06
C VAL A 176 2.69 7.63 6.83
N ALA A 177 3.82 7.95 6.21
CA ALA A 177 3.85 8.74 4.98
C ALA A 177 4.28 7.83 3.82
N ASP A 178 3.40 6.91 3.46
CA ASP A 178 3.55 5.93 2.39
C ASP A 178 2.34 5.98 1.45
N MET A 179 1.72 7.15 1.37
CA MET A 179 0.54 7.41 0.55
C MET A 179 0.78 8.69 -0.27
N GLY A 180 -0.29 9.28 -0.80
CA GLY A 180 -0.16 10.47 -1.60
C GLY A 180 -1.38 11.39 -1.50
N TYR A 181 -1.34 12.45 -2.28
CA TYR A 181 -2.49 13.32 -2.51
C TYR A 181 -3.53 12.59 -3.34
N TYR A 182 -4.79 12.94 -3.15
CA TYR A 182 -5.85 12.46 -4.04
C TYR A 182 -5.65 12.98 -5.48
N ALA A 183 -5.23 14.23 -5.62
CA ALA A 183 -4.86 14.88 -6.86
C ALA A 183 -3.93 16.06 -6.56
N GLU A 184 -3.31 16.65 -7.58
CA GLU A 184 -2.49 17.85 -7.40
C GLU A 184 -3.28 18.96 -6.67
N GLY A 185 -2.71 19.47 -5.57
CA GLY A 185 -3.34 20.46 -4.69
C GLY A 185 -4.48 19.90 -3.81
N TRP A 186 -4.66 18.56 -3.75
CA TRP A 186 -5.64 17.90 -2.90
C TRP A 186 -4.96 16.91 -1.97
N PRO A 187 -4.31 17.39 -0.88
CA PRO A 187 -3.71 16.49 0.11
C PRO A 187 -4.76 15.58 0.72
N ALA A 188 -4.37 14.35 1.06
CA ALA A 188 -5.30 13.36 1.56
C ALA A 188 -4.84 12.71 2.87
N VAL A 189 -5.82 12.29 3.68
CA VAL A 189 -5.65 11.30 4.75
C VAL A 189 -6.47 10.07 4.39
N TYR A 190 -5.92 8.91 4.64
CA TYR A 190 -6.54 7.64 4.27
C TYR A 190 -7.24 7.05 5.48
N THR A 191 -8.56 6.89 5.36
CA THR A 191 -9.44 6.44 6.44
C THR A 191 -9.65 4.93 6.45
N ALA A 192 -9.33 4.26 5.34
CA ALA A 192 -9.36 2.81 5.26
C ALA A 192 -8.41 2.30 4.16
N LEU A 193 -7.87 1.11 4.41
CA LEU A 193 -7.12 0.31 3.44
C LEU A 193 -7.86 -1.00 3.19
N ARG A 194 -7.78 -1.50 1.95
CA ARG A 194 -8.34 -2.81 1.64
C ARG A 194 -7.42 -3.92 2.13
N GLY A 195 -8.04 -4.98 2.64
CA GLY A 195 -7.41 -6.27 2.79
C GLY A 195 -7.42 -7.06 1.48
N MET A 196 -6.89 -8.27 1.53
CA MET A 196 -6.85 -9.19 0.40
C MET A 196 -7.04 -10.63 0.86
N CYS A 197 -7.72 -11.41 0.03
CA CYS A 197 -7.76 -12.87 0.12
C CYS A 197 -7.39 -13.43 -1.26
N TYR A 198 -6.19 -14.00 -1.39
CA TYR A 198 -5.71 -14.60 -2.64
C TYR A 198 -5.78 -16.12 -2.58
N ALA A 199 -6.34 -16.75 -3.61
CA ALA A 199 -6.52 -18.20 -3.65
C ALA A 199 -6.34 -18.78 -5.06
N GLU A 200 -6.13 -20.10 -5.11
CA GLU A 200 -6.26 -20.92 -6.32
C GLU A 200 -7.46 -21.85 -6.20
N LEU A 201 -8.34 -21.82 -7.18
CA LEU A 201 -9.41 -22.78 -7.34
C LEU A 201 -8.95 -23.88 -8.32
N HIS A 202 -8.79 -25.10 -7.80
CA HIS A 202 -8.45 -26.28 -8.58
C HIS A 202 -9.72 -27.07 -8.87
N VAL A 203 -9.92 -27.47 -10.12
CA VAL A 203 -11.08 -28.27 -10.55
C VAL A 203 -10.58 -29.46 -11.35
N ARG A 204 -11.11 -30.65 -11.04
CA ARG A 204 -10.86 -31.92 -11.76
C ARG A 204 -12.20 -32.58 -12.08
N THR A 205 -12.37 -32.99 -13.35
CA THR A 205 -13.60 -33.60 -13.85
C THR A 205 -13.42 -35.03 -14.36
N SER A 206 -12.17 -35.48 -14.50
CA SER A 206 -11.84 -36.85 -14.92
C SER A 206 -10.42 -37.22 -14.49
N GLU A 207 -10.09 -38.52 -14.56
CA GLU A 207 -8.75 -39.01 -14.20
C GLU A 207 -7.65 -38.62 -15.20
N ARG A 208 -8.01 -38.39 -16.47
CA ARG A 208 -7.11 -38.07 -17.57
C ARG A 208 -7.81 -37.24 -18.64
N ASP A 209 -7.02 -36.57 -19.46
CA ASP A 209 -7.50 -35.92 -20.67
C ASP A 209 -8.14 -36.92 -21.63
N LEU A 210 -9.22 -36.52 -22.27
CA LEU A 210 -10.01 -37.37 -23.18
C LEU A 210 -10.02 -36.80 -24.60
N HIS A 211 -10.15 -37.66 -25.58
CA HIS A 211 -10.28 -37.27 -27.00
C HIS A 211 -11.62 -36.60 -27.24
N SER A 212 -11.65 -35.33 -27.69
CA SER A 212 -12.89 -34.56 -27.84
C SER A 212 -13.83 -35.11 -28.93
N GLY A 213 -13.29 -35.76 -29.98
CA GLY A 213 -14.07 -36.39 -31.03
C GLY A 213 -14.80 -37.67 -30.57
N HIS A 214 -14.29 -38.35 -29.56
CA HIS A 214 -14.90 -39.57 -29.02
C HIS A 214 -15.85 -39.31 -27.86
N TYR A 215 -15.53 -38.34 -27.00
CA TYR A 215 -16.19 -38.09 -25.72
C TYR A 215 -16.86 -36.72 -25.62
N GLY A 216 -16.72 -35.86 -26.65
CA GLY A 216 -17.42 -34.57 -26.71
C GLY A 216 -18.93 -34.72 -26.62
N GLY A 217 -19.57 -33.87 -25.83
CA GLY A 217 -21.00 -33.91 -25.55
C GLY A 217 -21.39 -34.89 -24.43
N VAL A 218 -20.46 -35.70 -23.91
CA VAL A 218 -20.70 -36.65 -22.81
C VAL A 218 -19.76 -36.40 -21.63
N ALA A 219 -18.46 -36.25 -21.89
CA ALA A 219 -17.49 -36.02 -20.84
C ALA A 219 -17.50 -34.57 -20.37
N PRO A 220 -17.45 -34.31 -19.04
CA PRO A 220 -17.34 -32.96 -18.50
C PRO A 220 -15.95 -32.38 -18.78
N ASN A 221 -15.92 -31.09 -19.12
CA ASN A 221 -14.71 -30.34 -19.44
C ASN A 221 -14.31 -29.46 -18.26
N ALA A 222 -13.12 -29.65 -17.70
CA ALA A 222 -12.67 -28.93 -16.53
C ALA A 222 -12.55 -27.41 -16.74
N ILE A 223 -12.14 -26.95 -17.93
CA ILE A 223 -12.10 -25.52 -18.26
C ILE A 223 -13.50 -24.93 -18.29
N GLU A 224 -14.45 -25.60 -18.95
CA GLU A 224 -15.84 -25.14 -18.98
C GLU A 224 -16.43 -25.10 -17.57
N THR A 225 -16.16 -26.12 -16.77
CA THR A 225 -16.64 -26.21 -15.38
C THR A 225 -16.12 -25.05 -14.54
N ILE A 226 -14.80 -24.79 -14.54
CA ILE A 226 -14.24 -23.70 -13.76
C ILE A 226 -14.73 -22.32 -14.22
N CYS A 227 -14.89 -22.11 -15.54
CA CYS A 227 -15.44 -20.87 -16.07
C CYS A 227 -16.89 -20.63 -15.61
N ARG A 228 -17.72 -21.67 -15.56
CA ARG A 228 -19.09 -21.58 -15.03
C ARG A 228 -19.08 -21.26 -13.54
N MET A 229 -18.29 -21.96 -12.75
CA MET A 229 -18.14 -21.69 -11.31
C MET A 229 -17.75 -20.24 -11.06
N LEU A 230 -16.76 -19.70 -11.79
CA LEU A 230 -16.32 -18.30 -11.66
C LEU A 230 -17.44 -17.32 -12.04
N THR A 231 -18.23 -17.59 -13.10
CA THR A 231 -19.35 -16.71 -13.48
C THR A 231 -20.56 -16.82 -12.55
N ASP A 232 -20.68 -17.92 -11.82
CA ASP A 232 -21.69 -18.08 -10.78
C ASP A 232 -21.28 -17.39 -9.48
N LEU A 233 -19.96 -17.32 -9.19
CA LEU A 233 -19.40 -16.58 -8.06
C LEU A 233 -19.38 -15.06 -8.27
N LYS A 234 -19.30 -14.58 -9.52
CA LYS A 234 -19.35 -13.15 -9.87
C LYS A 234 -20.32 -12.93 -11.02
N GLY A 235 -21.43 -12.27 -10.73
CA GLY A 235 -22.44 -11.92 -11.71
C GLY A 235 -21.94 -10.95 -12.79
N ARG A 236 -22.65 -10.88 -13.92
CA ARG A 236 -22.36 -9.95 -15.03
C ARG A 236 -22.50 -8.47 -14.64
N ASP A 237 -23.31 -8.18 -13.65
CA ASP A 237 -23.53 -6.87 -13.05
C ASP A 237 -22.44 -6.46 -12.05
N GLY A 238 -21.46 -7.34 -11.84
CA GLY A 238 -20.36 -7.13 -10.88
C GLY A 238 -20.67 -7.55 -9.45
N THR A 239 -21.88 -8.07 -9.18
CA THR A 239 -22.25 -8.59 -7.85
C THR A 239 -21.44 -9.84 -7.53
N ILE A 240 -20.91 -9.92 -6.31
CA ILE A 240 -20.16 -11.07 -5.81
C ILE A 240 -21.14 -11.97 -5.05
N ASN A 241 -21.32 -13.20 -5.53
CA ASN A 241 -22.26 -14.18 -4.99
C ASN A 241 -21.59 -15.06 -3.90
N VAL A 242 -20.97 -14.40 -2.92
CA VAL A 242 -20.42 -15.04 -1.73
C VAL A 242 -21.35 -14.72 -0.55
N PRO A 243 -21.82 -15.73 0.21
CA PRO A 243 -22.80 -15.53 1.27
C PRO A 243 -22.33 -14.50 2.30
N ASN A 244 -23.26 -13.69 2.80
CA ASN A 244 -23.05 -12.69 3.87
C ASN A 244 -21.94 -11.66 3.60
N LEU A 245 -21.44 -11.55 2.37
CA LEU A 245 -20.33 -10.69 2.05
C LEU A 245 -20.71 -9.20 2.20
N TYR A 246 -21.80 -8.79 1.58
CA TYR A 246 -22.21 -7.37 1.60
C TYR A 246 -22.84 -6.96 2.93
N GLU A 247 -23.52 -7.88 3.63
CA GLU A 247 -24.14 -7.64 4.94
C GLU A 247 -23.11 -7.34 6.03
N SER A 248 -21.88 -7.83 5.85
CA SER A 248 -20.78 -7.64 6.79
C SER A 248 -19.97 -6.37 6.52
N VAL A 249 -20.15 -5.72 5.36
CA VAL A 249 -19.42 -4.49 5.00
C VAL A 249 -19.83 -3.34 5.92
N ILE A 250 -18.83 -2.63 6.47
CA ILE A 250 -19.05 -1.34 7.13
C ILE A 250 -19.18 -0.28 6.04
N PRO A 251 -20.38 0.27 5.78
CA PRO A 251 -20.58 1.25 4.72
C PRO A 251 -19.87 2.56 5.05
N PRO A 252 -19.50 3.36 4.03
CA PRO A 252 -19.03 4.70 4.28
C PRO A 252 -20.15 5.55 4.90
N SER A 253 -19.78 6.46 5.78
CA SER A 253 -20.70 7.44 6.37
C SER A 253 -21.22 8.43 5.33
N ASP A 254 -22.32 9.12 5.64
CA ASP A 254 -22.85 10.18 4.77
C ASP A 254 -21.84 11.33 4.61
N THR A 255 -21.05 11.60 5.64
CA THR A 255 -19.97 12.61 5.59
C THR A 255 -18.86 12.19 4.62
N GLU A 256 -18.44 10.92 4.66
CA GLU A 256 -17.46 10.39 3.69
C GLU A 256 -17.99 10.48 2.26
N ARG A 257 -19.23 10.06 2.02
CA ARG A 257 -19.86 10.13 0.68
C ARG A 257 -19.90 11.55 0.15
N ALA A 258 -20.38 12.51 0.98
CA ALA A 258 -20.43 13.93 0.60
C ALA A 258 -19.03 14.49 0.33
N GLY A 259 -18.03 14.08 1.13
CA GLY A 259 -16.62 14.41 0.89
C GLY A 259 -16.14 13.91 -0.47
N TRP A 260 -16.40 12.66 -0.80
CA TRP A 260 -16.00 12.06 -2.08
C TRP A 260 -16.68 12.72 -3.29
N GLU A 261 -17.96 13.08 -3.16
CA GLU A 261 -18.69 13.82 -4.23
C GLU A 261 -18.08 15.19 -4.52
N SER A 262 -17.39 15.79 -3.54
CA SER A 262 -16.70 17.07 -3.71
C SER A 262 -15.33 16.97 -4.39
N LEU A 263 -14.78 15.76 -4.54
CA LEU A 263 -13.46 15.54 -5.13
C LEU A 263 -13.48 15.84 -6.64
N PRO A 264 -12.39 16.39 -7.19
CA PRO A 264 -12.28 16.58 -8.63
C PRO A 264 -12.15 15.21 -9.32
N PHE A 265 -13.21 14.78 -9.99
CA PHE A 265 -13.23 13.52 -10.74
C PHE A 265 -13.70 13.74 -12.16
N ASP A 266 -12.81 13.54 -13.11
CA ASP A 266 -13.11 13.53 -14.55
C ASP A 266 -13.25 12.10 -15.05
N ARG A 267 -14.51 11.67 -15.25
CA ARG A 267 -14.83 10.31 -15.69
C ARG A 267 -14.22 9.96 -17.06
N GLU A 268 -14.18 10.91 -17.99
CA GLU A 268 -13.67 10.67 -19.35
C GLU A 268 -12.15 10.53 -19.33
N LYS A 269 -11.49 11.37 -18.55
CA LYS A 269 -10.05 11.29 -18.31
C LYS A 269 -9.70 9.96 -17.64
N PHE A 270 -10.42 9.58 -16.57
CA PHE A 270 -10.22 8.31 -15.87
C PHE A 270 -10.34 7.10 -16.80
N LEU A 271 -11.38 7.06 -17.66
CA LEU A 271 -11.55 6.00 -18.64
C LEU A 271 -10.41 5.94 -19.67
N ARG A 272 -9.99 7.09 -20.17
CA ARG A 272 -9.02 7.18 -21.26
C ARG A 272 -7.58 7.00 -20.79
N GLU A 273 -7.21 7.59 -19.66
CA GLU A 273 -5.82 7.71 -19.23
C GLU A 273 -5.44 6.70 -18.12
N GLU A 274 -6.35 6.41 -17.18
CA GLU A 274 -6.07 5.49 -16.09
C GLU A 274 -6.53 4.06 -16.41
N LEU A 275 -7.81 3.87 -16.78
CA LEU A 275 -8.31 2.54 -17.12
C LEU A 275 -7.91 2.07 -18.52
N THR A 276 -7.61 3.00 -19.44
CA THR A 276 -7.37 2.72 -20.87
C THR A 276 -8.45 1.81 -21.48
N ALA A 277 -9.70 1.97 -21.05
CA ALA A 277 -10.83 1.13 -21.36
C ALA A 277 -11.96 1.90 -22.04
N LYS A 278 -12.83 1.17 -22.78
CA LYS A 278 -14.00 1.77 -23.45
C LYS A 278 -15.15 2.08 -22.49
N SER A 279 -15.24 1.34 -21.39
CA SER A 279 -16.30 1.50 -20.39
C SER A 279 -15.84 0.95 -19.04
N MET A 280 -16.44 1.45 -17.96
CA MET A 280 -16.35 0.86 -16.65
C MET A 280 -17.30 -0.33 -16.53
N THR A 281 -17.00 -1.26 -15.63
CA THR A 281 -17.85 -2.40 -15.25
C THR A 281 -18.13 -2.36 -13.75
N GLY A 282 -18.89 -3.32 -13.25
CA GLY A 282 -19.24 -3.44 -11.82
C GLY A 282 -20.61 -2.87 -11.50
N ILE A 283 -20.95 -2.77 -10.22
CA ILE A 283 -22.28 -2.40 -9.71
C ILE A 283 -22.62 -0.95 -10.13
N GLU A 284 -23.53 -0.80 -11.10
CA GLU A 284 -23.84 0.51 -11.69
C GLU A 284 -24.48 1.50 -10.71
N SER A 285 -25.19 1.00 -9.70
CA SER A 285 -25.82 1.83 -8.67
C SER A 285 -24.84 2.49 -7.69
N ALA A 286 -23.58 1.99 -7.65
CA ALA A 286 -22.52 2.53 -6.81
C ALA A 286 -21.64 3.51 -7.60
N SER A 287 -21.21 4.59 -6.94
CA SER A 287 -20.24 5.54 -7.49
C SER A 287 -18.90 4.87 -7.78
N VAL A 288 -18.03 5.51 -8.57
CA VAL A 288 -16.67 5.00 -8.82
C VAL A 288 -15.90 4.87 -7.51
N PHE A 289 -16.02 5.83 -6.62
CA PHE A 289 -15.37 5.81 -5.32
C PHE A 289 -15.85 4.65 -4.45
N GLU A 290 -17.17 4.40 -4.38
CA GLU A 290 -17.68 3.26 -3.65
C GLU A 290 -17.17 1.92 -4.21
N ARG A 291 -17.14 1.75 -5.53
CA ARG A 291 -16.62 0.53 -6.16
C ARG A 291 -15.13 0.31 -5.89
N THR A 292 -14.34 1.38 -5.87
CA THR A 292 -12.89 1.28 -5.71
C THR A 292 -12.45 1.33 -4.25
N TRP A 293 -13.24 1.88 -3.33
CA TRP A 293 -12.85 2.15 -1.95
C TRP A 293 -13.67 1.43 -0.87
N ALA A 294 -14.98 1.24 -1.11
CA ALA A 294 -15.90 0.83 -0.05
C ALA A 294 -16.65 -0.48 -0.33
N LEU A 295 -16.53 -1.03 -1.53
CA LEU A 295 -17.09 -2.32 -1.87
C LEU A 295 -15.99 -3.38 -2.07
N PRO A 296 -16.26 -4.63 -1.70
CA PRO A 296 -15.34 -5.73 -2.02
C PRO A 296 -15.27 -5.93 -3.54
N THR A 297 -14.13 -6.41 -4.01
CA THR A 297 -13.99 -6.81 -5.42
C THR A 297 -13.53 -8.24 -5.51
N PHE A 298 -13.88 -8.91 -6.61
CA PHE A 298 -13.48 -10.27 -6.90
C PHE A 298 -12.88 -10.31 -8.30
N GLU A 299 -11.60 -10.64 -8.41
CA GLU A 299 -10.87 -10.61 -9.67
C GLU A 299 -10.26 -11.96 -10.01
N PHE A 300 -10.20 -12.23 -11.33
CA PHE A 300 -9.62 -13.43 -11.91
C PHE A 300 -8.29 -13.09 -12.57
N HIS A 301 -7.18 -13.66 -12.07
CA HIS A 301 -5.84 -13.29 -12.51
C HIS A 301 -5.28 -14.21 -13.59
N GLY A 302 -5.82 -15.39 -13.71
CA GLY A 302 -5.40 -16.36 -14.71
C GLY A 302 -6.15 -17.68 -14.63
N ILE A 303 -6.28 -18.33 -15.75
CA ILE A 303 -6.86 -19.68 -15.86
C ILE A 303 -5.85 -20.54 -16.62
N ARG A 304 -5.50 -21.69 -16.04
CA ARG A 304 -4.62 -22.69 -16.64
C ARG A 304 -5.36 -24.00 -16.80
N GLY A 305 -5.32 -24.59 -17.98
CA GLY A 305 -5.91 -25.91 -18.27
C GLY A 305 -5.84 -26.23 -19.75
N GLY A 306 -5.98 -27.49 -20.11
CA GLY A 306 -5.92 -27.96 -21.49
C GLY A 306 -4.56 -27.78 -22.15
N PHE A 307 -4.60 -27.66 -23.48
CA PHE A 307 -3.39 -27.50 -24.29
C PHE A 307 -3.20 -26.04 -24.69
N THR A 308 -2.07 -25.47 -24.30
CA THR A 308 -1.69 -24.07 -24.57
C THR A 308 -0.42 -23.95 -25.41
N GLY A 309 0.11 -25.07 -25.91
CA GLY A 309 1.27 -25.09 -26.80
C GLY A 309 0.95 -24.71 -28.23
N GLU A 310 1.97 -24.63 -29.08
CA GLU A 310 1.81 -24.35 -30.50
C GLU A 310 1.07 -25.49 -31.22
N GLY A 311 0.20 -25.13 -32.18
CA GLY A 311 -0.60 -26.09 -32.95
C GLY A 311 -1.94 -26.41 -32.29
N ALA A 312 -2.61 -27.48 -32.76
CA ALA A 312 -3.93 -27.90 -32.30
C ALA A 312 -3.88 -29.28 -31.60
N LYS A 313 -4.55 -29.39 -30.46
CA LYS A 313 -4.80 -30.67 -29.78
C LYS A 313 -6.27 -30.77 -29.40
N THR A 314 -6.98 -31.76 -29.99
CA THR A 314 -8.42 -31.96 -29.77
C THR A 314 -8.66 -32.76 -28.48
N VAL A 315 -8.61 -32.06 -27.33
CA VAL A 315 -8.66 -32.66 -25.99
C VAL A 315 -9.80 -32.07 -25.15
N ILE A 316 -10.41 -32.89 -24.31
CA ILE A 316 -11.24 -32.49 -23.19
C ILE A 316 -10.32 -32.54 -21.94
N PRO A 317 -9.95 -31.42 -21.34
CA PRO A 317 -9.02 -31.41 -20.21
C PRO A 317 -9.66 -31.99 -18.96
N ALA A 318 -8.88 -32.81 -18.25
CA ALA A 318 -9.26 -33.42 -17.00
C ALA A 318 -9.22 -32.44 -15.81
N SER A 319 -8.39 -31.42 -15.88
CA SER A 319 -8.18 -30.45 -14.79
C SER A 319 -8.00 -29.03 -15.31
N ALA A 320 -8.37 -28.08 -14.48
CA ALA A 320 -8.13 -26.65 -14.66
C ALA A 320 -7.85 -25.97 -13.31
N VAL A 321 -7.12 -24.85 -13.33
CA VAL A 321 -6.84 -24.05 -12.14
C VAL A 321 -7.09 -22.58 -12.47
N ALA A 322 -7.78 -21.87 -11.58
CA ALA A 322 -7.93 -20.42 -11.65
C ALA A 322 -7.25 -19.75 -10.46
N LYS A 323 -6.55 -18.66 -10.73
CA LYS A 323 -6.03 -17.73 -9.70
C LYS A 323 -7.07 -16.63 -9.50
N ILE A 324 -7.47 -16.43 -8.25
CA ILE A 324 -8.55 -15.52 -7.87
C ILE A 324 -8.13 -14.69 -6.67
N SER A 325 -8.65 -13.47 -6.55
CA SER A 325 -8.53 -12.72 -5.30
C SER A 325 -9.79 -11.91 -5.01
N LEU A 326 -10.06 -11.72 -3.73
CA LEU A 326 -11.01 -10.74 -3.24
C LEU A 326 -10.25 -9.61 -2.58
N ARG A 327 -10.58 -8.36 -2.91
CA ARG A 327 -10.22 -7.22 -2.08
C ARG A 327 -11.26 -7.04 -1.00
N LEU A 328 -10.79 -7.00 0.23
CA LEU A 328 -11.62 -6.92 1.43
C LEU A 328 -11.77 -5.47 1.86
N VAL A 329 -12.95 -5.09 2.33
CA VAL A 329 -13.22 -3.76 2.86
C VAL A 329 -13.55 -3.86 4.35
N PRO A 330 -13.51 -2.77 5.13
CA PRO A 330 -13.85 -2.80 6.55
C PRO A 330 -15.14 -3.57 6.85
N GLY A 331 -15.07 -4.42 7.87
CA GLY A 331 -16.12 -5.38 8.23
C GLY A 331 -15.89 -6.80 7.70
N LEU A 332 -14.99 -6.99 6.74
CA LEU A 332 -14.67 -8.28 6.14
C LEU A 332 -13.30 -8.79 6.63
N SER A 333 -13.24 -9.60 7.69
CA SER A 333 -11.97 -10.22 8.06
C SER A 333 -11.57 -11.30 7.05
N LEU A 334 -10.26 -11.52 6.89
CA LEU A 334 -9.72 -12.55 6.01
C LEU A 334 -10.27 -13.93 6.35
N GLU A 335 -10.32 -14.28 7.62
CA GLU A 335 -10.82 -15.58 8.06
C GLU A 335 -12.31 -15.77 7.76
N PHE A 336 -13.13 -14.74 7.98
CA PHE A 336 -14.53 -14.75 7.60
C PHE A 336 -14.69 -14.97 6.09
N VAL A 337 -13.95 -14.22 5.28
CA VAL A 337 -14.05 -14.32 3.81
C VAL A 337 -13.57 -15.68 3.30
N LYS A 338 -12.52 -16.27 3.88
CA LYS A 338 -12.09 -17.64 3.55
C LYS A 338 -13.23 -18.65 3.76
N GLN A 339 -13.92 -18.57 4.88
CA GLN A 339 -15.04 -19.46 5.20
C GLN A 339 -16.23 -19.26 4.25
N GLN A 340 -16.60 -18.00 3.97
CA GLN A 340 -17.71 -17.70 3.06
C GLN A 340 -17.38 -18.06 1.60
N LEU A 341 -16.15 -17.86 1.16
CA LEU A 341 -15.71 -18.25 -0.18
C LEU A 341 -15.70 -19.78 -0.34
N GLN A 342 -15.27 -20.51 0.69
CA GLN A 342 -15.36 -21.98 0.70
C GLN A 342 -16.79 -22.47 0.52
N LEU A 343 -17.75 -21.91 1.26
CA LEU A 343 -19.17 -22.22 1.13
C LEU A 343 -19.72 -21.82 -0.24
N ALA A 344 -19.33 -20.69 -0.78
CA ALA A 344 -19.74 -20.24 -2.09
C ALA A 344 -19.27 -21.20 -3.20
N VAL A 345 -18.01 -21.63 -3.14
CA VAL A 345 -17.45 -22.61 -4.09
C VAL A 345 -18.16 -23.94 -3.98
N GLU A 346 -18.43 -24.43 -2.75
CA GLU A 346 -19.21 -25.65 -2.53
C GLU A 346 -20.60 -25.58 -3.17
N ASN A 347 -21.27 -24.43 -3.05
CA ASN A 347 -22.61 -24.23 -3.61
C ASN A 347 -22.67 -24.20 -5.14
N VAL A 348 -21.60 -23.73 -5.81
CA VAL A 348 -21.56 -23.61 -7.28
C VAL A 348 -20.85 -24.79 -7.94
N ALA A 349 -20.14 -25.63 -7.18
CA ALA A 349 -19.45 -26.79 -7.71
C ALA A 349 -20.44 -27.86 -8.13
N PRO A 350 -20.41 -28.38 -9.38
CA PRO A 350 -21.27 -29.44 -9.78
C PRO A 350 -20.82 -30.80 -9.18
N ASP A 351 -21.76 -31.69 -8.91
CA ASP A 351 -21.52 -32.99 -8.25
C ASP A 351 -20.49 -33.88 -8.97
N TYR A 352 -20.30 -33.68 -10.27
CA TYR A 352 -19.33 -34.45 -11.07
C TYR A 352 -17.89 -33.93 -10.96
N ALA A 353 -17.66 -32.76 -10.34
CA ALA A 353 -16.34 -32.15 -10.23
C ALA A 353 -15.76 -32.34 -8.83
N GLN A 354 -14.50 -32.74 -8.80
CA GLN A 354 -13.68 -32.60 -7.60
C GLN A 354 -13.07 -31.20 -7.63
N TRP A 355 -13.06 -30.54 -6.49
CA TRP A 355 -12.47 -29.20 -6.37
C TRP A 355 -11.70 -29.02 -5.08
N GLU A 356 -10.78 -28.08 -5.13
CA GLU A 356 -9.95 -27.67 -3.97
C GLU A 356 -9.72 -26.18 -4.05
N LEU A 357 -9.94 -25.47 -2.95
CA LEU A 357 -9.61 -24.04 -2.81
C LEU A 357 -8.39 -23.91 -1.93
N ARG A 358 -7.28 -23.41 -2.50
CA ARG A 358 -6.00 -23.19 -1.81
C ARG A 358 -5.80 -21.72 -1.56
N PHE A 359 -5.85 -21.33 -0.29
CA PHE A 359 -5.51 -19.96 0.10
C PHE A 359 -3.99 -19.81 0.12
N LEU A 360 -3.48 -18.75 -0.49
CA LEU A 360 -2.05 -18.50 -0.63
C LEU A 360 -1.59 -17.45 0.38
N HIS A 361 -2.10 -16.23 0.26
CA HIS A 361 -1.79 -15.13 1.16
C HIS A 361 -2.99 -14.19 1.30
N GLY A 362 -2.92 -13.29 2.28
CA GLY A 362 -3.95 -12.28 2.49
C GLY A 362 -3.74 -11.52 3.80
N GLY A 363 -4.56 -10.51 4.00
CA GLY A 363 -4.56 -9.69 5.20
C GLY A 363 -5.90 -9.02 5.40
N ASP A 364 -6.16 -8.59 6.62
CA ASP A 364 -7.37 -7.88 7.00
C ASP A 364 -7.39 -6.46 6.43
N PRO A 365 -8.56 -5.88 6.15
CA PRO A 365 -8.70 -4.47 5.87
C PRO A 365 -8.45 -3.63 7.14
N VAL A 366 -8.07 -2.39 6.95
CA VAL A 366 -7.88 -1.42 8.03
C VAL A 366 -8.97 -0.35 7.95
N LEU A 367 -9.55 0.01 9.09
CA LEU A 367 -10.42 1.17 9.24
C LEU A 367 -9.82 2.06 10.34
N ILE A 368 -9.61 3.33 10.02
CA ILE A 368 -8.98 4.30 10.89
C ILE A 368 -10.04 5.27 11.42
N ASP A 369 -10.06 5.46 12.73
CA ASP A 369 -10.89 6.47 13.37
C ASP A 369 -10.26 7.85 13.16
N VAL A 370 -10.88 8.67 12.31
CA VAL A 370 -10.42 10.02 11.98
C VAL A 370 -10.93 11.10 12.94
N ASP A 371 -11.78 10.76 13.88
CA ASP A 371 -12.29 11.72 14.88
C ASP A 371 -11.26 12.06 15.96
N HIS A 372 -10.11 11.34 15.96
CA HIS A 372 -9.05 11.62 16.92
C HIS A 372 -8.42 13.01 16.68
N PRO A 373 -8.13 13.80 17.74
CA PRO A 373 -7.59 15.17 17.61
C PRO A 373 -6.32 15.30 16.77
N ALA A 374 -5.51 14.26 16.68
CA ALA A 374 -4.29 14.25 15.86
C ALA A 374 -4.57 14.52 14.37
N PHE A 375 -5.72 14.07 13.85
CA PHE A 375 -6.11 14.36 12.46
C PHE A 375 -6.39 15.84 12.25
N ALA A 376 -7.05 16.49 13.19
CA ALA A 376 -7.30 17.94 13.11
C ALA A 376 -5.99 18.76 13.17
N VAL A 377 -4.98 18.27 13.87
CA VAL A 377 -3.64 18.89 13.88
C VAL A 377 -2.96 18.71 12.53
N LEU A 378 -3.01 17.50 11.94
CA LEU A 378 -2.45 17.23 10.63
C LEU A 378 -3.13 18.07 9.54
N ASP A 379 -4.46 18.19 9.58
CA ASP A 379 -5.23 19.05 8.69
C ASP A 379 -4.80 20.51 8.73
N ARG A 380 -4.59 21.04 9.94
CA ARG A 380 -4.10 22.42 10.13
C ARG A 380 -2.69 22.58 9.57
N ALA A 381 -1.80 21.60 9.75
CA ALA A 381 -0.45 21.64 9.22
C ALA A 381 -0.46 21.70 7.67
N PHE A 382 -1.31 20.91 7.03
CA PHE A 382 -1.49 20.99 5.57
C PHE A 382 -2.08 22.35 5.17
N GLU A 383 -3.14 22.83 5.86
CA GLU A 383 -3.76 24.13 5.56
C GLU A 383 -2.76 25.28 5.64
N GLU A 384 -1.88 25.28 6.66
CA GLU A 384 -0.87 26.32 6.86
C GLU A 384 0.19 26.34 5.77
N VAL A 385 0.66 25.16 5.35
CA VAL A 385 1.80 25.07 4.40
C VAL A 385 1.35 25.04 2.95
N VAL A 386 0.27 24.30 2.65
CA VAL A 386 -0.21 24.07 1.27
C VAL A 386 -1.47 24.89 0.93
N GLY A 387 -2.07 25.54 1.94
CA GLY A 387 -3.25 26.37 1.76
C GLY A 387 -4.55 25.57 1.64
N ARG A 388 -4.54 24.26 1.95
CA ARG A 388 -5.71 23.38 1.89
C ARG A 388 -5.64 22.29 2.95
N ARG A 389 -6.77 22.00 3.58
CA ARG A 389 -6.95 20.83 4.46
C ARG A 389 -6.96 19.55 3.65
N THR A 390 -6.65 18.45 4.33
CA THR A 390 -6.71 17.12 3.74
C THR A 390 -8.15 16.71 3.40
N VAL A 391 -8.28 15.84 2.40
CA VAL A 391 -9.55 15.16 2.13
C VAL A 391 -9.48 13.74 2.67
N ALA A 392 -10.57 13.30 3.30
CA ALA A 392 -10.67 11.93 3.80
C ALA A 392 -11.02 10.98 2.65
N VAL A 393 -10.14 10.06 2.32
CA VAL A 393 -10.32 9.08 1.24
C VAL A 393 -10.05 7.67 1.77
N ARG A 394 -10.50 6.66 1.02
CA ARG A 394 -10.10 5.27 1.28
C ARG A 394 -9.18 4.80 0.16
N ALA A 395 -8.28 3.84 0.43
CA ALA A 395 -7.40 3.30 -0.59
C ALA A 395 -7.82 1.90 -1.06
N GLY A 396 -7.54 1.64 -2.32
CA GLY A 396 -7.71 0.31 -2.92
C GLY A 396 -6.54 -0.65 -2.63
N GLY A 397 -5.38 -0.12 -2.25
CA GLY A 397 -4.19 -0.85 -1.83
C GLY A 397 -4.23 -1.26 -0.37
N SER A 398 -3.24 -2.03 0.06
CA SER A 398 -3.04 -2.46 1.44
C SER A 398 -1.62 -2.11 1.87
N ILE A 399 -1.50 -1.62 3.09
CA ILE A 399 -0.23 -1.51 3.82
C ILE A 399 -0.37 -2.50 4.98
N PRO A 400 0.21 -3.70 4.88
CA PRO A 400 -0.08 -4.80 5.83
C PRO A 400 0.20 -4.44 7.28
N ILE A 401 1.27 -3.69 7.54
CA ILE A 401 1.68 -3.28 8.88
C ILE A 401 0.71 -2.28 9.54
N ALA A 402 -0.10 -1.55 8.78
CA ALA A 402 -1.00 -0.53 9.32
C ALA A 402 -1.98 -1.11 10.37
N SER A 403 -2.41 -2.37 10.20
CA SER A 403 -3.27 -3.06 11.16
C SER A 403 -2.56 -3.30 12.50
N VAL A 404 -1.26 -3.60 12.47
CA VAL A 404 -0.43 -3.85 13.66
C VAL A 404 -0.07 -2.55 14.36
N LEU A 405 0.27 -1.51 13.60
CA LEU A 405 0.62 -0.19 14.15
C LEU A 405 -0.51 0.37 15.03
N GLY A 406 -1.77 0.15 14.65
CA GLY A 406 -2.94 0.57 15.43
C GLY A 406 -3.17 -0.20 16.74
N THR A 407 -2.56 -1.38 16.92
CA THR A 407 -2.76 -2.19 18.13
C THR A 407 -2.18 -1.57 19.40
N GLY A 408 -1.26 -0.61 19.26
CA GLY A 408 -0.72 0.19 20.38
C GLY A 408 -1.73 1.16 20.98
N GLY A 409 -2.91 1.32 20.38
CA GLY A 409 -3.99 2.22 20.84
C GLY A 409 -3.81 3.67 20.39
N ALA A 410 -2.74 4.01 19.68
CA ALA A 410 -2.54 5.33 19.08
C ALA A 410 -3.25 5.43 17.72
N PRO A 411 -3.75 6.62 17.33
CA PRO A 411 -4.30 6.84 15.99
C PRO A 411 -3.19 6.69 14.95
N VAL A 412 -3.49 5.99 13.85
CA VAL A 412 -2.59 5.85 12.70
C VAL A 412 -2.94 6.89 11.65
N LEU A 413 -2.06 7.85 11.45
CA LEU A 413 -2.21 8.91 10.46
C LEU A 413 -1.58 8.45 9.13
N LEU A 414 -2.41 7.91 8.24
CA LEU A 414 -1.97 7.53 6.89
C LEU A 414 -2.10 8.73 5.95
N THR A 415 -0.99 9.20 5.43
CA THR A 415 -0.91 10.33 4.50
C THR A 415 0.35 10.19 3.63
N GLY A 416 0.71 11.23 2.91
CA GLY A 416 1.95 11.26 2.13
C GLY A 416 1.99 12.44 1.18
N ILE A 417 3.03 12.45 0.35
CA ILE A 417 3.31 13.54 -0.58
C ILE A 417 3.24 13.11 -2.06
N GLY A 418 2.98 11.84 -2.35
CA GLY A 418 2.90 11.33 -3.71
C GLY A 418 1.77 11.93 -4.52
N LEU A 419 1.91 11.93 -5.84
CA LEU A 419 0.84 12.25 -6.78
C LEU A 419 0.37 10.98 -7.52
N PRO A 420 -0.89 10.93 -7.97
CA PRO A 420 -1.39 9.75 -8.71
C PRO A 420 -0.59 9.38 -9.96
N ASP A 421 0.13 10.35 -10.55
CA ASP A 421 0.95 10.15 -11.75
C ASP A 421 2.45 9.92 -11.44
N ASP A 422 2.81 9.68 -10.19
CA ASP A 422 4.23 9.49 -9.81
C ASP A 422 4.82 8.14 -10.21
N GLY A 423 3.99 7.23 -10.71
CA GLY A 423 4.45 5.99 -11.34
C GLY A 423 4.99 4.95 -10.35
N LEU A 424 4.36 4.81 -9.17
CA LEU A 424 4.67 3.77 -8.21
C LEU A 424 4.73 2.41 -8.91
N HIS A 425 5.71 1.58 -8.57
CA HIS A 425 5.99 0.25 -9.14
C HIS A 425 6.23 0.23 -10.67
N SER A 426 6.30 1.40 -11.32
CA SER A 426 6.49 1.52 -12.77
C SER A 426 7.85 2.12 -13.13
N PRO A 427 8.33 1.96 -14.38
CA PRO A 427 9.46 2.74 -14.88
C PRO A 427 9.21 4.25 -14.82
N ASN A 428 10.29 5.01 -14.59
CA ASN A 428 10.25 6.47 -14.43
C ASN A 428 9.46 6.96 -13.23
N GLU A 429 9.43 6.19 -12.15
CA GLU A 429 8.96 6.65 -10.85
C GLU A 429 9.59 7.99 -10.50
N LYS A 430 8.79 8.91 -9.95
CA LYS A 430 9.22 10.28 -9.70
C LYS A 430 8.54 10.88 -8.47
N VAL A 431 9.08 11.98 -8.00
CA VAL A 431 8.44 12.89 -7.06
C VAL A 431 8.69 14.34 -7.48
N THR A 432 7.72 15.22 -7.29
CA THR A 432 7.93 16.65 -7.52
C THR A 432 8.79 17.21 -6.39
N VAL A 433 9.94 17.80 -6.74
CA VAL A 433 10.91 18.34 -5.77
C VAL A 433 10.27 19.37 -4.83
N GLN A 434 9.38 20.22 -5.35
CA GLN A 434 8.67 21.18 -4.51
C GLN A 434 7.75 20.49 -3.49
N GLN A 435 7.12 19.38 -3.87
CA GLN A 435 6.22 18.63 -2.99
C GLN A 435 6.97 17.99 -1.82
N MET A 436 8.22 17.54 -2.07
CA MET A 436 9.09 17.08 -0.98
C MET A 436 9.41 18.21 0.00
N TRP A 437 9.72 19.42 -0.52
CA TRP A 437 9.98 20.60 0.31
C TRP A 437 8.75 21.01 1.13
N ASP A 438 7.57 20.96 0.51
CA ASP A 438 6.31 21.20 1.21
C ASP A 438 6.03 20.12 2.25
N GLY A 439 6.33 18.85 1.95
CA GLY A 439 6.24 17.75 2.90
C GLY A 439 7.09 17.92 4.14
N ILE A 440 8.37 18.32 3.97
CA ILE A 440 9.26 18.64 5.12
C ILE A 440 8.61 19.73 6.00
N ARG A 441 8.02 20.76 5.40
CA ARG A 441 7.36 21.84 6.13
C ARG A 441 6.08 21.37 6.80
N VAL A 442 5.23 20.62 6.09
CA VAL A 442 3.95 20.08 6.62
C VAL A 442 4.21 19.21 7.84
N PHE A 443 5.09 18.22 7.72
CA PHE A 443 5.35 17.30 8.82
C PHE A 443 6.08 17.99 9.97
N GLY A 444 6.97 18.93 9.68
CA GLY A 444 7.59 19.75 10.72
C GLY A 444 6.57 20.62 11.46
N THR A 445 5.66 21.28 10.74
CA THR A 445 4.54 22.05 11.34
C THR A 445 3.61 21.14 12.16
N PHE A 446 3.35 19.92 11.65
CA PHE A 446 2.61 18.93 12.42
C PHE A 446 3.31 18.58 13.75
N PHE A 447 4.63 18.38 13.75
CA PHE A 447 5.37 18.09 14.99
C PHE A 447 5.32 19.26 15.98
N GLU A 448 5.41 20.51 15.52
CA GLU A 448 5.30 21.70 16.37
C GLU A 448 3.90 21.80 16.99
N MET A 449 2.86 21.73 16.18
CA MET A 449 1.47 21.85 16.65
C MET A 449 1.07 20.68 17.56
N PHE A 450 1.49 19.46 17.23
CA PHE A 450 1.20 18.26 18.04
C PHE A 450 1.91 18.33 19.40
N GLY A 451 3.07 18.93 19.46
CA GLY A 451 3.81 19.23 20.68
C GLY A 451 3.32 20.47 21.45
N GLY A 452 2.23 21.10 21.02
CA GLY A 452 1.61 22.25 21.71
C GLY A 452 2.30 23.59 21.46
N ARG A 453 3.03 23.74 20.35
CA ARG A 453 3.56 25.02 19.86
C ARG A 453 2.65 25.51 18.74
N ASP A 454 1.91 26.59 19.00
CA ASP A 454 1.08 27.27 18.00
C ASP A 454 1.89 28.23 17.11
#